data_579943eef0d8a01d73df852fcd3b51e8
#
_entry.id   579943eef0d8a01d73df852fcd3b51e8
#
_cell.length_a   1.000
_cell.length_b   1.000
_cell.length_c   1.000
_cell.angle_alpha   90.00
_cell.angle_beta   90.00
_cell.angle_gamma   90.00
#
_symmetry.space_group_name_H-M   'P 1'
#
loop_
_entity.id
_entity.type
_entity.pdbx_description
1 polymer ?
#
loop_
_entity_poly.entity_id
_entity_poly.type
_entity_poly.pdbx_seq_one_letter_code
_entity_poly.pdbx_strand_id
1 'polypeptide(L)'
;MKSIKRHCRQETETSDLAKALGSVLAHFFADVTSPEQHVNIALEGNLGAGKTAFARYLIQGMGYAGKVKSPTYSLCESYPIACGEQASNAFHFDLYRMRTPLEWQEAGLAEHFDEPGICLIEWPEKAEGTLPTLDLQITISAGQLETERQFEFIALSDLGLRLLTLLQSDLP
;
A
#
# COMPACT_ATOMS: atom_id res chain seq x y z
N MET A 1 17.04 8.77 -6.11
CA MET A 1 15.87 8.11 -5.48
C MET A 1 15.43 8.96 -4.29
N LYS A 2 14.17 9.36 -4.25
CA LYS A 2 13.66 10.18 -3.12
C LYS A 2 13.11 9.25 -2.05
N SER A 3 13.49 9.49 -0.79
CA SER A 3 12.91 8.80 0.35
C SER A 3 12.45 9.80 1.41
N ILE A 4 11.46 9.38 2.20
CA ILE A 4 10.93 10.11 3.35
C ILE A 4 10.94 9.17 4.54
N LYS A 5 11.49 9.64 5.66
CA LYS A 5 11.48 8.88 6.92
C LYS A 5 10.51 9.51 7.90
N ARG A 6 9.77 8.67 8.62
CA ARG A 6 8.85 9.07 9.68
C ARG A 6 8.99 8.16 10.88
N HIS A 7 8.90 8.77 12.05
CA HIS A 7 8.92 8.06 13.33
C HIS A 7 7.59 8.28 14.02
N CYS A 8 6.87 7.21 14.27
CA CYS A 8 5.59 7.21 14.97
C CYS A 8 5.76 6.54 16.33
N ARG A 9 5.47 7.27 17.40
CA ARG A 9 5.60 6.78 18.78
C ARG A 9 4.36 6.00 19.23
N GLN A 10 3.21 6.35 18.67
CA GLN A 10 1.92 5.78 19.06
C GLN A 10 1.19 5.27 17.81
N GLU A 11 0.27 4.33 18.04
CA GLU A 11 -0.54 3.76 16.96
C GLU A 11 -1.40 4.80 16.25
N THR A 12 -1.87 5.83 16.97
CA THR A 12 -2.61 6.95 16.37
C THR A 12 -1.79 7.69 15.33
N GLU A 13 -0.50 7.90 15.56
CA GLU A 13 0.41 8.55 14.61
C GLU A 13 0.62 7.67 13.37
N THR A 14 0.75 6.36 13.55
CA THR A 14 0.80 5.38 12.45
C THR A 14 -0.48 5.41 11.63
N SER A 15 -1.64 5.41 12.30
CA SER A 15 -2.94 5.50 11.65
C SER A 15 -3.07 6.79 10.84
N ASP A 16 -2.69 7.93 11.41
CA ASP A 16 -2.76 9.23 10.74
C ASP A 16 -1.84 9.29 9.52
N LEU A 17 -0.63 8.73 9.63
CA LEU A 17 0.32 8.66 8.52
C LEU A 17 -0.23 7.81 7.37
N ALA A 18 -0.76 6.63 7.67
CA ALA A 18 -1.34 5.73 6.67
C ALA A 18 -2.58 6.34 6.01
N LYS A 19 -3.45 6.99 6.79
CA LYS A 19 -4.64 7.67 6.28
C LYS A 19 -4.29 8.88 5.43
N ALA A 20 -3.22 9.60 5.75
CA ALA A 20 -2.73 10.69 4.92
C ALA A 20 -2.31 10.19 3.52
N LEU A 21 -1.59 9.07 3.45
CA LEU A 21 -1.27 8.46 2.16
C LEU A 21 -2.53 7.98 1.44
N GLY A 22 -3.47 7.37 2.15
CA GLY A 22 -4.77 6.96 1.59
C GLY A 22 -5.54 8.14 1.00
N SER A 23 -5.56 9.28 1.69
CA SER A 23 -6.20 10.51 1.21
C SER A 23 -5.51 11.05 -0.06
N VAL A 24 -4.19 11.06 -0.10
CA VAL A 24 -3.42 11.45 -1.29
C VAL A 24 -3.79 10.56 -2.49
N LEU A 25 -3.85 9.25 -2.29
CA LEU A 25 -4.23 8.29 -3.33
C LEU A 25 -5.67 8.50 -3.81
N ALA A 26 -6.60 8.71 -2.88
CA ALA A 26 -8.01 8.98 -3.22
C ALA A 26 -8.17 10.24 -4.08
N HIS A 27 -7.47 11.32 -3.74
CA HIS A 27 -7.47 12.55 -4.53
C HIS A 27 -6.80 12.34 -5.89
N PHE A 28 -5.71 11.58 -5.95
CA PHE A 28 -5.04 11.25 -7.19
C PHE A 28 -5.95 10.49 -8.16
N PHE A 29 -6.68 9.48 -7.68
CA PHE A 29 -7.61 8.72 -8.51
C PHE A 29 -8.91 9.45 -8.84
N ALA A 30 -9.27 10.48 -8.08
CA ALA A 30 -10.41 11.34 -8.41
C ALA A 30 -10.13 12.24 -9.62
N ASP A 31 -8.87 12.48 -9.96
CA ASP A 31 -8.48 13.22 -11.16
C ASP A 31 -8.52 12.28 -12.37
N VAL A 32 -9.67 12.29 -13.06
CA VAL A 32 -9.90 11.45 -14.25
C VAL A 32 -9.06 11.88 -15.47
N THR A 33 -8.39 13.02 -15.40
CA THR A 33 -7.50 13.49 -16.47
C THR A 33 -6.11 12.87 -16.39
N SER A 34 -5.76 12.27 -15.25
CA SER A 34 -4.48 11.57 -15.10
C SER A 34 -4.46 10.31 -15.96
N PRO A 35 -3.40 10.10 -16.77
CA PRO A 35 -3.27 8.88 -17.56
C PRO A 35 -3.00 7.66 -16.70
N GLU A 36 -2.40 7.84 -15.53
CA GLU A 36 -2.12 6.76 -14.60
C GLU A 36 -3.33 6.53 -13.70
N GLN A 37 -3.84 5.32 -13.73
CA GLN A 37 -5.00 4.91 -12.94
C GLN A 37 -4.70 3.76 -11.99
N HIS A 38 -3.41 3.37 -11.87
CA HIS A 38 -2.98 2.26 -11.04
C HIS A 38 -1.67 2.57 -10.34
N VAL A 39 -1.56 2.15 -9.06
CA VAL A 39 -0.34 2.32 -8.23
C VAL A 39 -0.01 0.99 -7.54
N ASN A 40 1.25 0.59 -7.61
CA ASN A 40 1.77 -0.59 -6.92
C ASN A 40 2.63 -0.19 -5.73
N ILE A 41 2.25 -0.63 -4.54
CA ILE A 41 2.92 -0.29 -3.29
C ILE A 41 3.37 -1.56 -2.58
N ALA A 42 4.67 -1.69 -2.34
CA ALA A 42 5.24 -2.77 -1.54
C ALA A 42 5.30 -2.36 -0.07
N LEU A 43 4.88 -3.26 0.81
CA LEU A 43 5.00 -3.14 2.26
C LEU A 43 6.02 -4.16 2.76
N GLU A 44 7.15 -3.68 3.25
CA GLU A 44 8.24 -4.50 3.75
C GLU A 44 8.41 -4.36 5.25
N GLY A 45 8.82 -5.42 5.90
CA GLY A 45 9.07 -5.45 7.34
C GLY A 45 8.97 -6.85 7.89
N ASN A 46 9.56 -7.06 9.05
CA ASN A 46 9.52 -8.35 9.73
C ASN A 46 8.10 -8.72 10.15
N LEU A 47 7.89 -9.99 10.45
CA LEU A 47 6.64 -10.46 11.02
C LEU A 47 6.30 -9.65 12.29
N GLY A 48 5.09 -9.14 12.37
CA GLY A 48 4.66 -8.29 13.49
C GLY A 48 5.08 -6.81 13.39
N ALA A 49 5.70 -6.39 12.30
CA ALA A 49 6.10 -4.98 12.12
C ALA A 49 4.91 -4.01 11.98
N GLY A 50 3.71 -4.53 11.62
CA GLY A 50 2.52 -3.71 11.48
C GLY A 50 2.12 -3.44 10.02
N LYS A 51 2.58 -4.25 9.07
CA LYS A 51 2.23 -4.12 7.64
C LYS A 51 0.73 -4.18 7.39
N THR A 52 0.05 -5.18 7.95
CA THR A 52 -1.40 -5.35 7.79
C THR A 52 -2.18 -4.20 8.44
N ALA A 53 -1.75 -3.73 9.62
CA ALA A 53 -2.37 -2.58 10.27
C ALA A 53 -2.21 -1.31 9.41
N PHE A 54 -1.03 -1.08 8.84
CA PHE A 54 -0.78 0.03 7.95
C PHE A 54 -1.67 -0.04 6.69
N ALA A 55 -1.75 -1.21 6.06
CA ALA A 55 -2.63 -1.44 4.90
C ALA A 55 -4.09 -1.13 5.23
N ARG A 56 -4.58 -1.58 6.38
CA ARG A 56 -5.94 -1.30 6.86
C ARG A 56 -6.20 0.20 6.99
N TYR A 57 -5.33 0.92 7.66
CA TYR A 57 -5.50 2.37 7.85
C TYR A 57 -5.41 3.13 6.52
N LEU A 58 -4.54 2.70 5.61
CA LEU A 58 -4.42 3.29 4.28
C LEU A 58 -5.71 3.12 3.49
N ILE A 59 -6.26 1.92 3.43
CA ILE A 59 -7.51 1.60 2.72
C ILE A 59 -8.68 2.38 3.33
N GLN A 60 -8.75 2.49 4.66
CA GLN A 60 -9.73 3.34 5.33
C GLN A 60 -9.55 4.82 4.97
N GLY A 61 -8.31 5.28 4.88
CA GLY A 61 -7.97 6.64 4.45
C GLY A 61 -8.37 6.95 3.00
N MET A 62 -8.49 5.92 2.16
CA MET A 62 -9.05 6.04 0.81
C MET A 62 -10.58 6.13 0.78
N GLY A 63 -11.25 6.03 1.93
CA GLY A 63 -12.69 6.15 2.05
C GLY A 63 -13.45 4.84 2.21
N TYR A 64 -12.78 3.71 2.35
CA TYR A 64 -13.43 2.43 2.61
C TYR A 64 -13.92 2.37 4.07
N ALA A 65 -15.24 2.24 4.26
CA ALA A 65 -15.86 2.26 5.57
C ALA A 65 -16.00 0.88 6.22
N GLY A 66 -15.75 -0.18 5.46
CA GLY A 66 -15.88 -1.56 5.93
C GLY A 66 -14.69 -2.07 6.72
N LYS A 67 -14.75 -3.35 7.07
CA LYS A 67 -13.69 -4.04 7.80
C LYS A 67 -12.61 -4.54 6.82
N VAL A 68 -11.36 -4.19 7.09
CA VAL A 68 -10.20 -4.69 6.36
C VAL A 68 -9.56 -5.83 7.14
N LYS A 69 -9.44 -6.99 6.50
CA LYS A 69 -8.88 -8.22 7.07
C LYS A 69 -7.60 -8.61 6.36
N SER A 70 -6.70 -9.29 7.08
CA SER A 70 -5.59 -9.99 6.44
C SER A 70 -6.12 -11.12 5.56
N PRO A 71 -5.61 -11.30 4.32
CA PRO A 71 -5.95 -12.46 3.49
C PRO A 71 -5.53 -13.75 4.20
N THR A 72 -6.49 -14.63 4.54
CA THR A 72 -6.21 -15.84 5.33
C THR A 72 -6.04 -17.07 4.44
N TYR A 73 -6.91 -17.24 3.45
CA TYR A 73 -6.94 -18.42 2.57
C TYR A 73 -6.68 -18.08 1.11
N SER A 74 -6.87 -16.82 0.73
CA SER A 74 -6.49 -16.26 -0.56
C SER A 74 -5.27 -15.40 -0.40
N LEU A 75 -4.50 -15.19 -1.47
CA LEU A 75 -3.35 -14.30 -1.46
C LEU A 75 -3.74 -12.83 -1.53
N CYS A 76 -5.00 -12.53 -1.85
CA CYS A 76 -5.49 -11.18 -2.10
C CYS A 76 -6.93 -11.00 -1.64
N GLU A 77 -7.20 -9.86 -1.04
CA GLU A 77 -8.55 -9.35 -0.76
C GLU A 77 -8.76 -8.03 -1.52
N SER A 78 -9.97 -7.85 -2.06
CA SER A 78 -10.33 -6.66 -2.84
C SER A 78 -11.30 -5.78 -2.06
N TYR A 79 -11.06 -4.47 -2.07
CA TYR A 79 -11.88 -3.48 -1.40
C TYR A 79 -12.33 -2.41 -2.41
N PRO A 80 -13.63 -2.31 -2.73
CA PRO A 80 -14.10 -1.27 -3.63
C PRO A 80 -13.97 0.12 -3.00
N ILE A 81 -13.39 1.05 -3.73
CA ILE A 81 -13.18 2.43 -3.31
C ILE A 81 -13.87 3.36 -4.32
N ALA A 82 -14.68 4.28 -3.82
CA ALA A 82 -15.23 5.36 -4.63
C ALA A 82 -14.30 6.56 -4.57
N CYS A 83 -13.62 6.86 -5.68
CA CYS A 83 -12.78 8.04 -5.83
C CYS A 83 -13.45 9.01 -6.80
N GLY A 84 -14.24 9.95 -6.27
CA GLY A 84 -15.09 10.79 -7.10
C GLY A 84 -16.15 9.96 -7.83
N GLU A 85 -16.26 10.11 -9.15
CA GLU A 85 -17.17 9.33 -10.00
C GLU A 85 -16.55 8.02 -10.51
N GLN A 86 -15.26 7.81 -10.27
CA GLN A 86 -14.54 6.62 -10.76
C GLN A 86 -14.61 5.48 -9.75
N ALA A 87 -14.97 4.28 -10.24
CA ALA A 87 -14.86 3.05 -9.49
C ALA A 87 -13.39 2.59 -9.51
N SER A 88 -12.82 2.39 -8.33
CA SER A 88 -11.47 1.88 -8.14
C SER A 88 -11.47 0.78 -7.09
N ASN A 89 -10.41 -0.01 -7.03
CA ASN A 89 -10.25 -1.04 -6.01
C ASN A 89 -8.91 -0.89 -5.30
N ALA A 90 -8.91 -1.23 -4.01
CA ALA A 90 -7.67 -1.52 -3.29
C ALA A 90 -7.53 -3.03 -3.19
N PHE A 91 -6.47 -3.56 -3.78
CA PHE A 91 -6.13 -4.99 -3.74
C PHE A 91 -5.03 -5.19 -2.69
N HIS A 92 -5.37 -5.88 -1.61
CA HIS A 92 -4.44 -6.17 -0.53
C HIS A 92 -3.91 -7.59 -0.68
N PHE A 93 -2.63 -7.70 -1.04
CA PHE A 93 -1.90 -8.96 -1.17
C PHE A 93 -1.11 -9.25 0.10
N ASP A 94 -1.15 -10.48 0.55
CA ASP A 94 -0.23 -11.02 1.55
C ASP A 94 0.39 -12.30 0.99
N LEU A 95 1.66 -12.20 0.63
CA LEU A 95 2.38 -13.27 -0.07
C LEU A 95 3.20 -14.17 0.87
N TYR A 96 3.05 -13.99 2.19
CA TYR A 96 3.85 -14.69 3.19
C TYR A 96 3.86 -16.21 3.02
N ARG A 97 2.71 -16.81 2.66
CA ARG A 97 2.56 -18.26 2.55
C ARG A 97 2.93 -18.83 1.18
N MET A 98 3.29 -17.98 0.21
CA MET A 98 3.71 -18.45 -1.10
C MET A 98 4.96 -19.31 -0.99
N ARG A 99 4.98 -20.40 -1.76
CA ARG A 99 6.10 -21.34 -1.85
C ARG A 99 6.98 -21.09 -3.07
N THR A 100 6.40 -20.55 -4.14
CA THR A 100 7.11 -20.20 -5.37
C THR A 100 6.77 -18.77 -5.78
N PRO A 101 7.69 -18.06 -6.48
CA PRO A 101 7.46 -16.69 -6.90
C PRO A 101 6.30 -16.49 -7.89
N LEU A 102 5.87 -17.55 -8.59
CA LEU A 102 4.81 -17.49 -9.61
C LEU A 102 3.42 -17.83 -9.06
N GLU A 103 3.29 -18.24 -7.81
CA GLU A 103 2.05 -18.74 -7.24
C GLU A 103 0.90 -17.73 -7.33
N TRP A 104 1.18 -16.42 -7.17
CA TRP A 104 0.17 -15.37 -7.32
C TRP A 104 -0.37 -15.26 -8.75
N GLN A 105 0.47 -15.49 -9.78
CA GLN A 105 0.03 -15.52 -11.17
C GLN A 105 -0.80 -16.78 -11.45
N GLU A 106 -0.38 -17.91 -10.94
CA GLU A 106 -1.11 -19.19 -11.07
C GLU A 106 -2.48 -19.13 -10.39
N ALA A 107 -2.62 -18.31 -9.35
CA ALA A 107 -3.89 -18.03 -8.68
C ALA A 107 -4.82 -17.08 -9.47
N GLY A 108 -4.42 -16.59 -10.65
CA GLY A 108 -5.22 -15.71 -11.49
C GLY A 108 -5.26 -14.25 -11.02
N LEU A 109 -4.28 -13.80 -10.26
CA LEU A 109 -4.30 -12.46 -9.65
C LEU A 109 -3.59 -11.38 -10.49
N ALA A 110 -2.99 -11.75 -11.63
CA ALA A 110 -2.23 -10.84 -12.47
C ALA A 110 -3.08 -9.68 -13.03
N GLU A 111 -4.33 -9.90 -13.34
CA GLU A 111 -5.24 -8.89 -13.90
C GLU A 111 -5.51 -7.72 -12.94
N HIS A 112 -5.38 -7.93 -11.62
CA HIS A 112 -5.56 -6.86 -10.63
C HIS A 112 -4.54 -5.72 -10.79
N PHE A 113 -3.38 -5.99 -11.39
CA PHE A 113 -2.37 -4.98 -11.66
C PHE A 113 -2.72 -4.07 -12.86
N ASP A 114 -3.73 -4.43 -13.62
CA ASP A 114 -4.22 -3.64 -14.77
C ASP A 114 -5.54 -2.90 -14.46
N GLU A 115 -6.15 -3.14 -13.30
CA GLU A 115 -7.40 -2.51 -12.89
C GLU A 115 -7.15 -1.15 -12.23
N PRO A 116 -8.08 -0.16 -12.35
CA PRO A 116 -7.96 1.11 -11.64
C PRO A 116 -7.90 0.92 -10.13
N GLY A 117 -6.95 1.59 -9.49
CA GLY A 117 -6.77 1.55 -8.03
C GLY A 117 -5.35 1.24 -7.60
N ILE A 118 -5.22 0.54 -6.49
CA ILE A 118 -3.91 0.22 -5.92
C ILE A 118 -3.76 -1.27 -5.64
N CYS A 119 -2.53 -1.75 -5.78
CA CYS A 119 -2.10 -3.02 -5.18
C CYS A 119 -1.19 -2.71 -3.99
N LEU A 120 -1.59 -3.15 -2.79
CA LEU A 120 -0.77 -3.15 -1.57
C LEU A 120 -0.23 -4.55 -1.37
N ILE A 121 1.09 -4.71 -1.40
CA ILE A 121 1.73 -6.02 -1.47
C ILE A 121 2.61 -6.22 -0.24
N GLU A 122 2.17 -7.05 0.71
CA GLU A 122 2.97 -7.52 1.83
C GLU A 122 3.84 -8.69 1.40
N TRP A 123 5.06 -8.76 1.87
CA TRP A 123 6.06 -9.79 1.55
C TRP A 123 6.38 -9.85 0.04
N PRO A 124 6.70 -8.71 -0.60
CA PRO A 124 6.98 -8.68 -2.03
C PRO A 124 8.16 -9.56 -2.44
N GLU A 125 9.10 -9.82 -1.54
CA GLU A 125 10.26 -10.70 -1.75
C GLU A 125 9.85 -12.15 -2.07
N LYS A 126 8.66 -12.58 -1.66
CA LYS A 126 8.14 -13.92 -1.99
C LYS A 126 7.84 -14.07 -3.49
N ALA A 127 7.61 -12.97 -4.18
CA ALA A 127 7.33 -12.92 -5.61
C ALA A 127 8.48 -12.26 -6.38
N GLU A 128 9.69 -12.27 -5.85
CA GLU A 128 10.85 -11.60 -6.43
C GLU A 128 11.06 -11.97 -7.90
N GLY A 129 11.22 -10.95 -8.73
CA GLY A 129 11.43 -11.08 -10.17
C GLY A 129 10.16 -11.33 -10.98
N THR A 130 8.98 -11.44 -10.36
CA THR A 130 7.72 -11.73 -11.06
C THR A 130 6.71 -10.59 -10.98
N LEU A 131 6.85 -9.67 -10.02
CA LEU A 131 5.91 -8.55 -9.85
C LEU A 131 6.10 -7.49 -10.94
N PRO A 132 5.00 -6.82 -11.34
CA PRO A 132 5.10 -5.60 -12.14
C PRO A 132 5.93 -4.52 -11.44
N THR A 133 6.24 -3.45 -12.18
CA THR A 133 6.97 -2.30 -11.62
C THR A 133 6.25 -1.76 -10.38
N LEU A 134 7.00 -1.63 -9.30
CA LEU A 134 6.54 -1.02 -8.07
C LEU A 134 6.73 0.50 -8.13
N ASP A 135 5.78 1.26 -7.61
CA ASP A 135 5.82 2.72 -7.57
C ASP A 135 6.37 3.25 -6.25
N LEU A 136 5.94 2.62 -5.16
CA LEU A 136 6.39 2.94 -3.80
C LEU A 136 6.81 1.68 -3.06
N GLN A 137 7.84 1.81 -2.26
CA GLN A 137 8.21 0.84 -1.25
C GLN A 137 8.10 1.50 0.12
N ILE A 138 7.42 0.85 1.05
CA ILE A 138 7.27 1.32 2.43
C ILE A 138 7.87 0.28 3.34
N THR A 139 8.98 0.62 3.97
CA THR A 139 9.63 -0.25 4.94
C THR A 139 9.18 0.14 6.35
N ILE A 140 8.71 -0.83 7.10
CA ILE A 140 8.19 -0.67 8.46
C ILE A 140 9.08 -1.46 9.42
N SER A 141 9.60 -0.78 10.43
CA SER A 141 10.37 -1.42 11.48
C SER A 141 9.86 -1.03 12.87
N ALA A 142 9.94 -1.99 13.81
CA ALA A 142 9.59 -1.75 15.20
C ALA A 142 10.59 -0.79 15.85
N GLY A 143 10.10 0.04 16.77
CA GLY A 143 10.95 0.87 17.62
C GLY A 143 11.23 0.18 18.96
N GLN A 144 11.62 0.99 19.95
CA GLN A 144 11.92 0.49 21.29
C GLN A 144 10.66 0.18 22.10
N LEU A 145 9.59 0.93 21.89
CA LEU A 145 8.30 0.70 22.53
C LEU A 145 7.40 -0.15 21.63
N GLU A 146 6.45 -0.86 22.23
CA GLU A 146 5.53 -1.77 21.52
C GLU A 146 4.74 -1.07 20.42
N THR A 147 4.31 0.18 20.65
CA THR A 147 3.53 0.97 19.70
C THR A 147 4.38 1.77 18.72
N GLU A 148 5.68 1.81 18.95
CA GLU A 148 6.62 2.64 18.18
C GLU A 148 6.97 1.98 16.85
N ARG A 149 6.91 2.78 15.77
CA ARG A 149 7.26 2.33 14.42
C ARG A 149 8.10 3.37 13.70
N GLN A 150 9.01 2.88 12.88
CA GLN A 150 9.78 3.69 11.95
C GLN A 150 9.37 3.31 10.53
N PHE A 151 9.15 4.34 9.72
CA PHE A 151 8.73 4.20 8.34
C PHE A 151 9.76 4.82 7.41
N GLU A 152 10.08 4.13 6.33
CA GLU A 152 10.81 4.70 5.22
C GLU A 152 10.00 4.48 3.93
N PHE A 153 9.64 5.58 3.29
CA PHE A 153 8.92 5.60 2.02
C PHE A 153 9.94 5.89 0.91
N ILE A 154 10.02 5.02 -0.07
CA ILE A 154 10.96 5.12 -1.17
C ILE A 154 10.18 5.18 -2.48
N ALA A 155 10.40 6.22 -3.28
CA ALA A 155 9.85 6.30 -4.64
C ALA A 155 10.69 5.44 -5.58
N LEU A 156 10.02 4.53 -6.30
CA LEU A 156 10.63 3.61 -7.25
C LEU A 156 10.29 3.96 -8.71
N SER A 157 9.35 4.89 -8.92
CA SER A 157 8.94 5.38 -10.24
C SER A 157 8.68 6.89 -10.19
N ASP A 158 8.48 7.51 -11.37
CA ASP A 158 8.07 8.91 -11.45
C ASP A 158 6.72 9.14 -10.78
N LEU A 159 5.80 8.19 -10.92
CA LEU A 159 4.51 8.22 -10.24
C LEU A 159 4.70 8.17 -8.71
N GLY A 160 5.53 7.26 -8.22
CA GLY A 160 5.88 7.19 -6.80
C GLY A 160 6.49 8.48 -6.28
N LEU A 161 7.34 9.14 -7.08
CA LEU A 161 7.94 10.43 -6.73
C LEU A 161 6.87 11.52 -6.57
N ARG A 162 5.90 11.58 -7.47
CA ARG A 162 4.78 12.53 -7.39
C ARG A 162 3.94 12.29 -6.14
N LEU A 163 3.62 11.05 -5.84
CA LEU A 163 2.84 10.67 -4.66
C LEU A 163 3.57 11.03 -3.36
N LEU A 164 4.88 10.78 -3.27
CA LEU A 164 5.67 11.18 -2.10
C LEU A 164 5.74 12.70 -1.94
N THR A 165 5.79 13.43 -3.03
CA THR A 165 5.81 14.90 -2.99
C THR A 165 4.50 15.44 -2.43
N LEU A 166 3.36 14.88 -2.87
CA LEU A 166 2.04 15.22 -2.34
C LEU A 166 1.91 14.85 -0.86
N LEU A 167 2.32 13.64 -0.50
CA LEU A 167 2.29 13.18 0.90
C LEU A 167 3.11 14.11 1.81
N GLN A 168 4.29 14.52 1.37
CA GLN A 168 5.15 15.41 2.15
C GLN A 168 4.53 16.79 2.37
N SER A 169 3.72 17.26 1.43
CA SER A 169 3.00 18.54 1.54
C SER A 169 1.83 18.46 2.53
N ASP A 170 1.23 17.28 2.69
CA ASP A 170 0.09 17.06 3.56
C ASP A 170 0.48 16.68 5.00
N LEU A 171 1.75 16.33 5.22
CA LEU A 171 2.24 15.99 6.55
C LEU A 171 2.74 17.26 7.28
N PRO A 172 2.44 17.37 8.59
CA PRO A 172 2.93 18.48 9.41
C PRO A 172 4.45 18.46 9.59
#